data_4c902b7db6c77f6c7c5825253fb93916
#
_entry.id   4c902b7db6c77f6c7c5825253fb93916
#
_cell.length_a   1.000
_cell.length_b   1.000
_cell.length_c   1.000
_cell.angle_alpha   90.00
_cell.angle_beta   90.00
_cell.angle_gamma   90.00
#
_symmetry.space_group_name_H-M   'P 1'
#
loop_
_entity.id
_entity.type
_entity.pdbx_description
1 polymer ?
#
loop_
_entity_poly.entity_id
_entity_poly.type
_entity_poly.pdbx_seq_one_letter_code
_entity_poly.pdbx_strand_id
1 'polypeptide(L)'
;MRDDAPAVVERWIEADGLRFRYVETGRGAPLIHLCGEGGLRLTPAHELLSRHFHVVVFDAPDPGQTPELAATVTRAIGALSLGPFNLMGTSSSAGTAVGVALRESAGVTALVLEAPTTIRPEARDAELERRLAELTTPTLVLLGTEDTVVPSAAGRIYKEKLPAGHLVFVYGAGHAISTDRPEAFAEVVVDFLERREAFVISRATTLINP
;
A
#
# COMPACT_ATOMS: atom_id res chain seq x y z
N MET A 1 -27.97 11.60 -14.02
CA MET A 1 -26.97 12.12 -13.07
C MET A 1 -25.63 11.75 -13.71
N ARG A 2 -24.86 12.73 -14.19
CA ARG A 2 -23.54 12.44 -14.77
C ARG A 2 -22.65 12.03 -13.61
N ASP A 3 -22.09 10.84 -13.67
CA ASP A 3 -21.07 10.34 -12.76
C ASP A 3 -19.82 11.16 -13.08
N ASP A 4 -19.60 12.24 -12.34
CA ASP A 4 -18.40 13.06 -12.46
C ASP A 4 -17.26 12.30 -11.75
N ALA A 5 -16.66 11.35 -12.46
CA ALA A 5 -15.42 10.74 -11.98
C ALA A 5 -14.41 11.86 -11.66
N PRO A 6 -13.78 11.85 -10.50
CA PRO A 6 -12.87 12.92 -10.11
C PRO A 6 -11.74 13.03 -11.13
N ALA A 7 -11.41 14.27 -11.54
CA ALA A 7 -10.37 14.53 -12.53
C ALA A 7 -9.02 13.96 -12.05
N VAL A 8 -8.33 13.28 -12.95
CA VAL A 8 -6.95 12.80 -12.74
C VAL A 8 -6.00 13.90 -13.17
N VAL A 9 -5.12 14.32 -12.26
CA VAL A 9 -4.11 15.36 -12.51
C VAL A 9 -2.72 14.75 -12.41
N GLU A 10 -1.93 14.86 -13.49
CA GLU A 10 -0.52 14.43 -13.52
C GLU A 10 0.41 15.56 -13.10
N ARG A 11 1.39 15.24 -12.24
CA ARG A 11 2.38 16.19 -11.74
C ARG A 11 3.74 15.53 -11.55
N TRP A 12 4.73 16.37 -11.21
CA TRP A 12 6.10 15.96 -10.93
C TRP A 12 6.60 16.62 -9.67
N ILE A 13 7.44 15.91 -8.92
CA ILE A 13 8.14 16.43 -7.76
C ILE A 13 9.59 15.96 -7.77
N GLU A 14 10.49 16.76 -7.22
CA GLU A 14 11.92 16.44 -7.15
C GLU A 14 12.37 16.31 -5.70
N ALA A 15 13.17 15.28 -5.42
CA ALA A 15 13.85 15.12 -4.15
C ALA A 15 15.19 14.43 -4.40
N ASP A 16 16.28 14.96 -3.80
CA ASP A 16 17.65 14.44 -3.91
C ASP A 16 18.12 14.21 -5.35
N GLY A 17 17.71 15.07 -6.29
CA GLY A 17 18.07 14.95 -7.70
C GLY A 17 17.27 13.88 -8.47
N LEU A 18 16.33 13.21 -7.83
CA LEU A 18 15.39 12.30 -8.49
C LEU A 18 14.07 13.01 -8.77
N ARG A 19 13.51 12.77 -9.96
CA ARG A 19 12.17 13.24 -10.33
C ARG A 19 11.16 12.11 -10.18
N PHE A 20 10.10 12.40 -9.44
CA PHE A 20 8.99 11.47 -9.24
C PHE A 20 7.77 12.00 -10.01
N ARG A 21 7.27 11.17 -10.90
CA ARG A 21 5.97 11.39 -11.53
C ARG A 21 4.89 10.90 -10.57
N TYR A 22 3.81 11.65 -10.45
CA TYR A 22 2.65 11.19 -9.71
C TYR A 22 1.35 11.68 -10.36
N VAL A 23 0.28 10.99 -10.07
CA VAL A 23 -1.07 11.42 -10.40
C VAL A 23 -1.89 11.53 -9.14
N GLU A 24 -2.81 12.47 -9.12
CA GLU A 24 -3.73 12.67 -8.01
C GLU A 24 -5.18 12.70 -8.47
N THR A 25 -6.06 12.15 -7.65
CA THR A 25 -7.51 12.10 -7.89
C THR A 25 -8.25 11.99 -6.57
N GLY A 26 -9.55 12.33 -6.56
CA GLY A 26 -10.37 12.29 -5.36
C GLY A 26 -10.13 13.46 -4.41
N ARG A 27 -10.73 13.34 -3.22
CA ARG A 27 -10.65 14.34 -2.14
C ARG A 27 -10.76 13.65 -0.78
N GLY A 28 -10.34 14.31 0.28
CA GLY A 28 -10.42 13.76 1.64
C GLY A 28 -9.05 13.51 2.25
N ALA A 29 -8.96 12.53 3.15
CA ALA A 29 -7.69 12.15 3.77
C ALA A 29 -6.71 11.62 2.71
N PRO A 30 -5.42 12.01 2.76
CA PRO A 30 -4.45 11.56 1.77
C PRO A 30 -4.20 10.05 1.85
N LEU A 31 -4.19 9.38 0.69
CA LEU A 31 -3.74 8.02 0.49
C LEU A 31 -2.66 8.02 -0.58
N ILE A 32 -1.42 7.84 -0.17
CA ILE A 32 -0.26 7.80 -1.06
C ILE A 32 0.01 6.35 -1.43
N HIS A 33 0.06 6.06 -2.72
CA HIS A 33 0.35 4.73 -3.25
C HIS A 33 1.69 4.73 -4.00
N LEU A 34 2.62 3.92 -3.55
CA LEU A 34 3.86 3.63 -4.25
C LEU A 34 3.64 2.43 -5.17
N CYS A 35 3.65 2.66 -6.49
CA CYS A 35 3.48 1.61 -7.47
C CYS A 35 4.67 0.64 -7.45
N GLY A 36 4.39 -0.65 -7.68
CA GLY A 36 5.39 -1.68 -7.89
C GLY A 36 5.96 -1.69 -9.31
N GLU A 37 6.49 -2.84 -9.72
CA GLU A 37 6.98 -3.05 -11.08
C GLU A 37 5.93 -2.74 -12.15
N GLY A 38 6.37 -2.09 -13.22
CA GLY A 38 5.47 -1.64 -14.29
C GLY A 38 5.10 -0.16 -14.25
N GLY A 39 5.56 0.56 -13.21
CA GLY A 39 5.41 2.02 -13.09
C GLY A 39 4.00 2.47 -12.74
N LEU A 40 3.77 3.77 -12.88
CA LEU A 40 2.52 4.43 -12.52
C LEU A 40 1.36 3.94 -13.40
N ARG A 41 0.43 3.23 -12.79
CA ARG A 41 -0.80 2.76 -13.42
C ARG A 41 -1.98 2.97 -12.48
N LEU A 42 -3.03 3.63 -12.97
CA LEU A 42 -4.30 3.65 -12.25
C LEU A 42 -5.04 2.33 -12.49
N THR A 43 -5.42 1.67 -11.42
CA THR A 43 -6.26 0.47 -11.45
C THR A 43 -7.72 0.84 -11.19
N PRO A 44 -8.71 -0.02 -11.51
CA PRO A 44 -10.10 0.23 -11.16
C PRO A 44 -10.31 0.49 -9.65
N ALA A 45 -9.48 -0.11 -8.79
CA ALA A 45 -9.55 0.14 -7.35
C ALA A 45 -9.21 1.59 -6.99
N HIS A 46 -8.32 2.28 -7.71
CA HIS A 46 -8.03 3.70 -7.46
C HIS A 46 -9.24 4.58 -7.68
N GLU A 47 -10.08 4.28 -8.68
CA GLU A 47 -11.33 5.01 -8.90
C GLU A 47 -12.28 4.84 -7.71
N LEU A 48 -12.41 3.62 -7.19
CA LEU A 48 -13.23 3.34 -6.01
C LEU A 48 -12.68 4.03 -4.76
N LEU A 49 -11.38 3.95 -4.52
CA LEU A 49 -10.70 4.60 -3.39
C LEU A 49 -10.80 6.13 -3.46
N SER A 50 -10.78 6.72 -4.66
CA SER A 50 -10.87 8.17 -4.85
C SER A 50 -12.22 8.78 -4.44
N ARG A 51 -13.24 7.96 -4.22
CA ARG A 51 -14.53 8.37 -3.66
C ARG A 51 -14.45 8.66 -2.15
N HIS A 52 -13.43 8.12 -1.47
CA HIS A 52 -13.22 8.22 -0.03
C HIS A 52 -11.98 9.02 0.36
N PHE A 53 -10.94 8.99 -0.50
CA PHE A 53 -9.62 9.54 -0.22
C PHE A 53 -9.13 10.49 -1.31
N HIS A 54 -8.22 11.39 -0.94
CA HIS A 54 -7.35 12.04 -1.90
C HIS A 54 -6.22 11.06 -2.25
N VAL A 55 -6.34 10.36 -3.37
CA VAL A 55 -5.43 9.33 -3.82
C VAL A 55 -4.30 9.97 -4.61
N VAL A 56 -3.06 9.72 -4.19
CA VAL A 56 -1.82 10.20 -4.84
C VAL A 56 -0.98 8.97 -5.19
N VAL A 57 -0.88 8.66 -6.48
CA VAL A 57 -0.18 7.47 -6.98
C VAL A 57 1.18 7.89 -7.52
N PHE A 58 2.25 7.38 -6.90
CA PHE A 58 3.63 7.68 -7.23
C PHE A 58 4.25 6.63 -8.14
N ASP A 59 4.92 7.09 -9.19
CA ASP A 59 5.87 6.31 -9.96
C ASP A 59 7.23 6.35 -9.22
N ALA A 60 7.36 5.50 -8.21
CA ALA A 60 8.63 5.40 -7.52
C ALA A 60 9.62 4.64 -8.40
N PRO A 61 10.79 5.21 -8.74
CA PRO A 61 11.81 4.47 -9.45
C PRO A 61 12.19 3.23 -8.62
N ASP A 62 12.43 2.12 -9.28
CA ASP A 62 12.90 0.88 -8.65
C ASP A 62 14.42 0.72 -8.81
N PRO A 63 15.23 1.43 -8.01
CA PRO A 63 16.67 1.18 -7.92
C PRO A 63 17.01 0.13 -6.84
N GLY A 64 16.04 -0.72 -6.50
CA GLY A 64 16.13 -1.62 -5.34
C GLY A 64 15.55 -1.00 -4.07
N GLN A 65 15.14 -1.84 -3.13
CA GLN A 65 14.53 -1.45 -1.85
C GLN A 65 15.60 -0.99 -0.85
N THR A 66 16.30 0.11 -1.16
CA THR A 66 17.37 0.62 -0.30
C THR A 66 16.84 1.59 0.75
N PRO A 67 17.51 1.70 1.91
CA PRO A 67 17.20 2.74 2.90
C PRO A 67 17.27 4.15 2.32
N GLU A 68 18.16 4.39 1.36
CA GLU A 68 18.35 5.67 0.69
C GLU A 68 17.12 6.02 -0.16
N LEU A 69 16.57 5.05 -0.90
CA LEU A 69 15.35 5.27 -1.68
C LEU A 69 14.17 5.63 -0.77
N ALA A 70 13.98 4.89 0.33
CA ALA A 70 12.93 5.21 1.29
C ALA A 70 13.09 6.63 1.86
N ALA A 71 14.33 7.08 2.12
CA ALA A 71 14.60 8.44 2.59
C ALA A 71 14.24 9.49 1.53
N THR A 72 14.59 9.25 0.26
CA THR A 72 14.27 10.17 -0.84
C THR A 72 12.78 10.23 -1.12
N VAL A 73 12.08 9.07 -1.10
CA VAL A 73 10.62 9.01 -1.22
C VAL A 73 9.94 9.74 -0.06
N THR A 74 10.44 9.59 1.18
CA THR A 74 9.95 10.34 2.33
C THR A 74 10.03 11.85 2.11
N ARG A 75 11.16 12.36 1.58
CA ARG A 75 11.31 13.79 1.28
C ARG A 75 10.40 14.25 0.14
N ALA A 76 10.24 13.43 -0.91
CA ALA A 76 9.31 13.72 -1.99
C ALA A 76 7.86 13.84 -1.49
N ILE A 77 7.43 12.91 -0.65
CA ILE A 77 6.10 12.94 -0.01
C ILE A 77 5.97 14.18 0.89
N GLY A 78 6.97 14.46 1.73
CA GLY A 78 6.98 15.62 2.62
C GLY A 78 6.82 16.95 1.86
N ALA A 79 7.40 17.07 0.67
CA ALA A 79 7.29 18.26 -0.16
C ALA A 79 5.86 18.50 -0.73
N LEU A 80 4.99 17.48 -0.73
CA LEU A 80 3.57 17.66 -1.07
C LEU A 80 2.78 18.41 0.00
N SER A 81 3.30 18.48 1.23
CA SER A 81 2.67 19.18 2.36
C SER A 81 1.22 18.74 2.66
N LEU A 82 0.93 17.45 2.52
CA LEU A 82 -0.42 16.88 2.68
C LEU A 82 -0.84 16.69 4.15
N GLY A 83 0.07 16.89 5.12
CA GLY A 83 -0.16 16.53 6.52
C GLY A 83 -0.09 15.02 6.76
N PRO A 84 -0.71 14.49 7.83
CA PRO A 84 -0.76 13.04 8.07
C PRO A 84 -1.47 12.31 6.92
N PHE A 85 -0.94 11.15 6.53
CA PHE A 85 -1.41 10.41 5.36
C PHE A 85 -1.44 8.90 5.59
N ASN A 86 -2.26 8.21 4.81
CA ASN A 86 -2.21 6.76 4.67
C ASN A 86 -1.22 6.41 3.56
N LEU A 87 -0.50 5.30 3.73
CA LEU A 87 0.50 4.85 2.76
C LEU A 87 0.13 3.46 2.23
N MET A 88 0.30 3.26 0.94
CA MET A 88 0.14 1.96 0.28
C MET A 88 1.38 1.64 -0.54
N GLY A 89 1.81 0.39 -0.51
CA GLY A 89 2.89 -0.11 -1.36
C GLY A 89 2.51 -1.45 -1.98
N THR A 90 2.71 -1.57 -3.30
CA THR A 90 2.38 -2.77 -4.05
C THR A 90 3.64 -3.51 -4.48
N SER A 91 3.64 -4.84 -4.37
CA SER A 91 4.69 -5.73 -4.87
C SER A 91 6.08 -5.32 -4.35
N SER A 92 7.02 -4.97 -5.23
CA SER A 92 8.39 -4.53 -4.89
C SER A 92 8.40 -3.22 -4.08
N SER A 93 7.50 -2.29 -4.33
CA SER A 93 7.44 -1.02 -3.58
C SER A 93 6.93 -1.15 -2.14
N ALA A 94 6.42 -2.32 -1.74
CA ALA A 94 6.02 -2.59 -0.36
C ALA A 94 7.19 -2.40 0.63
N GLY A 95 8.42 -2.80 0.25
CA GLY A 95 9.61 -2.60 1.08
C GLY A 95 9.97 -1.13 1.27
N THR A 96 9.84 -0.33 0.22
CA THR A 96 9.99 1.13 0.29
C THR A 96 8.94 1.75 1.18
N ALA A 97 7.66 1.32 1.07
CA ALA A 97 6.58 1.80 1.92
C ALA A 97 6.82 1.48 3.41
N VAL A 98 7.31 0.28 3.74
CA VAL A 98 7.76 -0.08 5.10
C VAL A 98 8.89 0.86 5.56
N GLY A 99 9.88 1.11 4.68
CA GLY A 99 10.99 2.02 4.97
C GLY A 99 10.54 3.46 5.25
N VAL A 100 9.55 3.96 4.52
CA VAL A 100 8.93 5.29 4.75
C VAL A 100 8.18 5.30 6.08
N ALA A 101 7.34 4.29 6.36
CA ALA A 101 6.55 4.23 7.59
C ALA A 101 7.42 4.14 8.85
N LEU A 102 8.57 3.47 8.79
CA LEU A 102 9.54 3.43 9.89
C LEU A 102 10.23 4.78 10.13
N ARG A 103 10.40 5.61 9.10
CA ARG A 103 11.02 6.94 9.21
C ARG A 103 10.04 8.01 9.65
N GLU A 104 8.81 7.93 9.18
CA GLU A 104 7.73 8.91 9.36
C GLU A 104 6.58 8.36 10.21
N SER A 105 6.90 7.70 11.30
CA SER A 105 5.91 7.02 12.15
C SER A 105 4.80 7.97 12.66
N ALA A 106 5.08 9.26 12.80
CA ALA A 106 4.08 10.27 13.18
C ALA A 106 3.25 10.78 11.99
N GLY A 107 3.76 10.68 10.77
CA GLY A 107 3.09 11.14 9.55
C GLY A 107 2.26 10.05 8.87
N VAL A 108 2.71 8.78 8.94
CA VAL A 108 1.99 7.64 8.34
C VAL A 108 0.96 7.11 9.33
N THR A 109 -0.31 7.34 9.05
CA THR A 109 -1.42 6.98 9.96
C THR A 109 -1.85 5.52 9.83
N ALA A 110 -1.68 4.92 8.66
CA ALA A 110 -1.91 3.50 8.39
C ALA A 110 -1.11 3.07 7.15
N LEU A 111 -0.74 1.80 7.09
CA LEU A 111 0.02 1.20 5.98
C LEU A 111 -0.76 0.05 5.35
N VAL A 112 -0.84 0.03 4.02
CA VAL A 112 -1.41 -1.07 3.23
C VAL A 112 -0.31 -1.67 2.37
N LEU A 113 -0.14 -2.99 2.42
CA LEU A 113 0.81 -3.74 1.61
C LEU A 113 0.04 -4.70 0.71
N GLU A 114 -0.02 -4.40 -0.59
CA GLU A 114 -0.64 -5.24 -1.60
C GLU A 114 0.39 -6.20 -2.20
N ALA A 115 0.16 -7.50 -2.05
CA ALA A 115 0.98 -8.57 -2.61
C ALA A 115 2.51 -8.31 -2.44
N PRO A 116 3.00 -8.01 -1.22
CA PRO A 116 4.38 -7.59 -0.99
C PRO A 116 5.37 -8.71 -1.28
N THR A 117 6.35 -8.46 -2.17
CA THR A 117 7.38 -9.43 -2.58
C THR A 117 8.63 -9.43 -1.70
N THR A 118 8.65 -8.62 -0.64
CA THR A 118 9.83 -8.43 0.23
C THR A 118 10.13 -9.63 1.12
N ILE A 119 9.12 -10.41 1.51
CA ILE A 119 9.31 -11.63 2.29
C ILE A 119 9.32 -12.86 1.38
N ARG A 120 10.41 -13.61 1.48
CA ARG A 120 10.58 -14.91 0.81
C ARG A 120 10.71 -16.00 1.89
N PRO A 121 9.72 -16.88 2.05
CA PRO A 121 9.75 -17.92 3.08
C PRO A 121 10.98 -18.84 2.99
N GLU A 122 11.47 -19.07 1.76
CA GLU A 122 12.64 -19.89 1.45
C GLU A 122 13.98 -19.20 1.70
N ALA A 123 13.98 -17.85 1.82
CA ALA A 123 15.18 -17.03 2.04
C ALA A 123 14.87 -15.94 3.07
N ARG A 124 14.75 -16.36 4.35
CA ARG A 124 14.43 -15.46 5.47
C ARG A 124 15.48 -14.38 5.64
N ASP A 125 15.04 -13.14 5.74
CA ASP A 125 15.87 -11.96 6.03
C ASP A 125 15.60 -11.47 7.45
N ALA A 126 16.54 -11.79 8.36
CA ALA A 126 16.41 -11.44 9.77
C ALA A 126 16.37 -9.92 10.01
N GLU A 127 17.05 -9.12 9.19
CA GLU A 127 17.05 -7.66 9.30
C GLU A 127 15.69 -7.09 8.87
N LEU A 128 15.13 -7.59 7.77
CA LEU A 128 13.79 -7.21 7.35
C LEU A 128 12.74 -7.59 8.41
N GLU A 129 12.82 -8.79 8.97
CA GLU A 129 11.90 -9.24 10.02
C GLU A 129 12.02 -8.40 11.30
N ARG A 130 13.25 -8.00 11.68
CA ARG A 130 13.47 -7.08 12.78
C ARG A 130 12.81 -5.72 12.51
N ARG A 131 12.98 -5.18 11.32
CA ARG A 131 12.36 -3.91 10.90
C ARG A 131 10.83 -3.97 10.93
N LEU A 132 10.25 -5.08 10.49
CA LEU A 132 8.79 -5.27 10.59
C LEU A 132 8.31 -5.30 12.04
N ALA A 133 9.10 -5.88 12.97
CA ALA A 133 8.75 -5.91 14.39
C ALA A 133 8.83 -4.52 15.07
N GLU A 134 9.55 -3.56 14.47
CA GLU A 134 9.64 -2.18 14.94
C GLU A 134 8.49 -1.30 14.41
N LEU A 135 7.73 -1.77 13.43
CA LEU A 135 6.67 -1.01 12.78
C LEU A 135 5.41 -0.96 13.65
N THR A 136 5.19 0.16 14.33
CA THR A 136 4.02 0.38 15.18
C THR A 136 2.79 0.89 14.43
N THR A 137 2.98 1.37 13.21
CA THR A 137 1.88 1.83 12.34
C THR A 137 0.90 0.68 12.04
N PRO A 138 -0.42 0.85 12.25
CA PRO A 138 -1.41 -0.13 11.85
C PRO A 138 -1.21 -0.54 10.40
N THR A 139 -1.05 -1.84 10.16
CA THR A 139 -0.66 -2.36 8.84
C THR A 139 -1.61 -3.44 8.36
N LEU A 140 -2.15 -3.28 7.16
CA LEU A 140 -2.91 -4.28 6.43
C LEU A 140 -2.04 -4.93 5.36
N VAL A 141 -1.97 -6.25 5.35
CA VAL A 141 -1.33 -7.05 4.29
C VAL A 141 -2.42 -7.76 3.51
N LEU A 142 -2.45 -7.57 2.20
CA LEU A 142 -3.38 -8.19 1.27
C LEU A 142 -2.64 -9.16 0.37
N LEU A 143 -3.15 -10.39 0.26
CA LEU A 143 -2.65 -11.42 -0.66
C LEU A 143 -3.79 -12.00 -1.47
N GLY A 144 -3.55 -12.27 -2.75
CA GLY A 144 -4.48 -13.00 -3.59
C GLY A 144 -4.42 -14.50 -3.32
N THR A 145 -5.56 -15.20 -3.35
CA THR A 145 -5.56 -16.67 -3.17
C THR A 145 -4.99 -17.41 -4.38
N GLU A 146 -4.92 -16.75 -5.54
CA GLU A 146 -4.38 -17.28 -6.81
C GLU A 146 -3.03 -16.63 -7.18
N ASP A 147 -2.41 -15.91 -6.21
CA ASP A 147 -1.10 -15.29 -6.42
C ASP A 147 -0.02 -16.37 -6.58
N THR A 148 0.62 -16.40 -7.74
CA THR A 148 1.73 -17.33 -8.07
C THR A 148 3.11 -16.71 -7.82
N VAL A 149 3.18 -15.43 -7.47
CA VAL A 149 4.42 -14.69 -7.17
C VAL A 149 4.72 -14.67 -5.68
N VAL A 150 3.69 -14.37 -4.86
CA VAL A 150 3.81 -14.30 -3.40
C VAL A 150 3.08 -15.48 -2.77
N PRO A 151 3.81 -16.45 -2.20
CA PRO A 151 3.17 -17.59 -1.55
C PRO A 151 2.43 -17.16 -0.28
N SER A 152 1.31 -17.81 0.02
CA SER A 152 0.50 -17.53 1.22
C SER A 152 1.29 -17.65 2.54
N ALA A 153 2.37 -18.43 2.54
CA ALA A 153 3.29 -18.56 3.68
C ALA A 153 3.98 -17.22 4.03
N ALA A 154 4.23 -16.34 3.05
CA ALA A 154 4.76 -15.00 3.29
C ALA A 154 3.82 -14.17 4.16
N GLY A 155 2.51 -14.25 3.92
CA GLY A 155 1.50 -13.56 4.72
C GLY A 155 1.53 -13.93 6.19
N ARG A 156 1.77 -15.20 6.51
CA ARG A 156 1.91 -15.66 7.89
C ARG A 156 3.10 -15.03 8.60
N ILE A 157 4.21 -14.84 7.89
CA ILE A 157 5.40 -14.17 8.44
C ILE A 157 5.09 -12.69 8.73
N TYR A 158 4.41 -12.00 7.83
CA TYR A 158 3.95 -10.64 8.09
C TYR A 158 3.06 -10.58 9.34
N LYS A 159 2.06 -11.48 9.43
CA LYS A 159 1.15 -11.52 10.58
C LYS A 159 1.87 -11.82 11.90
N GLU A 160 2.91 -12.64 11.88
CA GLU A 160 3.74 -12.96 13.05
C GLU A 160 4.61 -11.77 13.48
N LYS A 161 5.18 -11.02 12.51
CA LYS A 161 6.19 -10.00 12.78
C LYS A 161 5.64 -8.60 13.00
N LEU A 162 4.49 -8.26 12.42
CA LEU A 162 3.88 -6.95 12.55
C LEU A 162 3.08 -6.85 13.86
N PRO A 163 3.46 -5.97 14.82
CA PRO A 163 2.74 -5.83 16.10
C PRO A 163 1.27 -5.42 15.91
N ALA A 164 1.00 -4.49 14.99
CA ALA A 164 -0.34 -4.01 14.64
C ALA A 164 -0.74 -4.47 13.22
N GLY A 165 -0.43 -5.74 12.88
CA GLY A 165 -0.63 -6.30 11.55
C GLY A 165 -1.97 -7.03 11.38
N HIS A 166 -2.63 -6.77 10.26
CA HIS A 166 -3.80 -7.51 9.78
C HIS A 166 -3.44 -8.20 8.47
N LEU A 167 -3.91 -9.44 8.30
CA LEU A 167 -3.71 -10.22 7.07
C LEU A 167 -5.06 -10.59 6.48
N VAL A 168 -5.26 -10.25 5.21
CA VAL A 168 -6.46 -10.59 4.44
C VAL A 168 -6.06 -11.31 3.16
N PHE A 169 -6.74 -12.41 2.86
CA PHE A 169 -6.66 -13.09 1.57
C PHE A 169 -7.87 -12.71 0.73
N VAL A 170 -7.63 -12.19 -0.47
CA VAL A 170 -8.68 -11.84 -1.42
C VAL A 170 -8.91 -13.03 -2.35
N TYR A 171 -10.09 -13.61 -2.26
CA TYR A 171 -10.46 -14.80 -3.03
C TYR A 171 -10.53 -14.49 -4.54
N GLY A 172 -9.98 -15.41 -5.36
CA GLY A 172 -9.98 -15.30 -6.82
C GLY A 172 -9.12 -14.15 -7.37
N ALA A 173 -8.24 -13.56 -6.55
CA ALA A 173 -7.26 -12.58 -6.98
C ALA A 173 -5.89 -13.23 -7.17
N GLY A 174 -5.19 -12.82 -8.22
CA GLY A 174 -3.78 -13.10 -8.43
C GLY A 174 -2.88 -12.07 -7.73
N HIS A 175 -1.74 -11.75 -8.37
CA HIS A 175 -0.76 -10.80 -7.83
C HIS A 175 -1.24 -9.34 -7.87
N ALA A 176 -2.04 -8.97 -8.87
CA ALA A 176 -2.57 -7.61 -9.05
C ALA A 176 -3.98 -7.48 -8.46
N ILE A 177 -4.11 -7.57 -7.14
CA ILE A 177 -5.40 -7.66 -6.43
C ILE A 177 -6.31 -6.47 -6.75
N SER A 178 -5.75 -5.25 -6.77
CA SER A 178 -6.44 -3.99 -7.09
C SER A 178 -6.98 -3.93 -8.53
N THR A 179 -6.53 -4.83 -9.40
CA THR A 179 -7.00 -4.99 -10.78
C THR A 179 -7.95 -6.18 -10.91
N ASP A 180 -7.61 -7.31 -10.29
CA ASP A 180 -8.35 -8.56 -10.42
C ASP A 180 -9.69 -8.53 -9.66
N ARG A 181 -9.69 -7.93 -8.48
CA ARG A 181 -10.86 -7.84 -7.57
C ARG A 181 -10.98 -6.43 -6.97
N PRO A 182 -11.18 -5.39 -7.81
CA PRO A 182 -11.11 -3.99 -7.38
C PRO A 182 -12.13 -3.61 -6.31
N GLU A 183 -13.35 -4.14 -6.37
CA GLU A 183 -14.38 -3.86 -5.38
C GLU A 183 -14.01 -4.45 -4.02
N ALA A 184 -13.63 -5.72 -3.98
CA ALA A 184 -13.22 -6.40 -2.75
C ALA A 184 -11.97 -5.75 -2.15
N PHE A 185 -11.00 -5.37 -2.99
CA PHE A 185 -9.82 -4.64 -2.57
C PHE A 185 -10.19 -3.30 -1.93
N ALA A 186 -10.98 -2.48 -2.64
CA ALA A 186 -11.36 -1.15 -2.18
C ALA A 186 -12.18 -1.22 -0.88
N GLU A 187 -13.15 -2.14 -0.77
CA GLU A 187 -13.96 -2.33 0.43
C GLU A 187 -13.10 -2.60 1.66
N VAL A 188 -12.18 -3.56 1.56
CA VAL A 188 -11.28 -3.93 2.67
C VAL A 188 -10.33 -2.78 3.03
N VAL A 189 -9.76 -2.10 2.03
CA VAL A 189 -8.84 -0.97 2.26
C VAL A 189 -9.57 0.20 2.91
N VAL A 190 -10.76 0.57 2.42
CA VAL A 190 -11.57 1.66 3.02
C VAL A 190 -11.90 1.32 4.47
N ASP A 191 -12.44 0.13 4.74
CA ASP A 191 -12.80 -0.29 6.11
C ASP A 191 -11.60 -0.28 7.05
N PHE A 192 -10.44 -0.76 6.59
CA PHE A 192 -9.20 -0.72 7.36
C PHE A 192 -8.72 0.71 7.61
N LEU A 193 -8.66 1.57 6.60
CA LEU A 193 -8.14 2.93 6.74
C LEU A 193 -9.04 3.82 7.62
N GLU A 194 -10.33 3.55 7.66
CA GLU A 194 -11.28 4.25 8.54
C GLU A 194 -11.18 3.77 9.99
N ARG A 195 -11.03 2.46 10.23
CA ARG A 195 -11.05 1.84 11.56
C ARG A 195 -9.68 1.67 12.20
N ARG A 196 -8.64 1.49 11.40
CA ARG A 196 -7.25 1.30 11.85
C ARG A 196 -7.11 0.21 12.92
N GLU A 197 -6.75 0.57 14.14
CA GLU A 197 -6.59 -0.36 15.27
C GLU A 197 -7.90 -1.08 15.65
N ALA A 198 -9.04 -0.46 15.40
CA ALA A 198 -10.37 -1.06 15.62
C ALA A 198 -10.82 -1.96 14.46
N PHE A 199 -9.98 -2.12 13.41
CA PHE A 199 -10.28 -3.01 12.30
C PHE A 199 -10.33 -4.46 12.77
N VAL A 200 -11.50 -5.05 12.67
CA VAL A 200 -11.73 -6.47 12.98
C VAL A 200 -12.18 -7.14 11.68
N ILE A 201 -11.44 -8.14 11.25
CA ILE A 201 -11.85 -8.98 10.12
C ILE A 201 -13.08 -9.76 10.59
N SER A 202 -14.27 -9.26 10.27
CA SER A 202 -15.52 -9.97 10.50
C SER A 202 -15.57 -11.20 9.58
N ARG A 203 -16.01 -12.35 10.11
CA ARG A 203 -16.25 -13.55 9.28
C ARG A 203 -17.28 -13.30 8.18
N ALA A 204 -18.16 -12.30 8.34
CA ALA A 204 -19.11 -11.89 7.33
C ALA A 204 -18.45 -11.18 6.14
N THR A 205 -17.30 -10.49 6.36
CA THR A 205 -16.55 -9.82 5.31
C THR A 205 -15.59 -10.77 4.58
N THR A 206 -15.22 -11.90 5.19
CA THR A 206 -14.40 -12.94 4.54
C THR A 206 -15.18 -13.82 3.56
N LEU A 207 -16.50 -13.76 3.58
CA LEU A 207 -17.39 -14.38 2.61
C LEU A 207 -17.89 -13.33 1.60
N ILE A 208 -16.97 -12.68 0.90
CA ILE A 208 -17.34 -12.00 -0.37
C ILE A 208 -17.61 -13.14 -1.33
N ASN A 209 -18.90 -13.37 -1.51
CA ASN A 209 -19.47 -14.41 -2.35
C ASN A 209 -18.84 -14.42 -3.75
N PRO A 210 -18.70 -15.63 -4.32
CA PRO A 210 -18.25 -15.82 -5.69
C PRO A 210 -19.16 -15.15 -6.69
#